data_901ba5c56aca99c90a5ab12a55ca9d77
#
_entry.id   901ba5c56aca99c90a5ab12a55ca9d77
#
_cell.length_a   1.000
_cell.length_b   1.000
_cell.length_c   1.000
_cell.angle_alpha   90.00
_cell.angle_beta   90.00
_cell.angle_gamma   90.00
#
_symmetry.space_group_name_H-M   'P 1'
#
loop_
_entity.id
_entity.type
_entity.pdbx_description
1 polymer ?
#
loop_
_entity_poly.entity_id
_entity_poly.type
_entity_poly.pdbx_seq_one_letter_code
_entity_poly.pdbx_strand_id
1 'polypeptide(L)'
;LGPFGPRFTAAKLLAEALPALSNAERRRRSIELLESVGLGEAHLSRKPVTLSGGQRQRVAIARALAAEPEVLVCDEAVSALDVTVQAQVLDLLEHLRVTTGVAMIFISHDIGVVQHIADRVLVMKDGRVVESGDVDAVLGSPTHPYTRALLAAVPTIPGETLASTAPVVSDAGRN
;
A
#
# COMPACT_ATOMS: atom_id res chain seq x y z
N LEU A 1 4.67 9.70 -5.14
CA LEU A 1 5.73 10.00 -4.16
C LEU A 1 6.94 10.51 -4.93
N GLY A 2 7.15 11.84 -4.95
CA GLY A 2 8.29 12.44 -5.63
C GLY A 2 9.62 11.89 -5.11
N PRO A 3 10.70 11.96 -5.91
CA PRO A 3 11.98 11.39 -5.55
C PRO A 3 12.46 12.02 -4.24
N PHE A 4 12.75 11.18 -3.27
CA PHE A 4 13.44 11.60 -2.06
C PHE A 4 14.74 12.28 -2.47
N GLY A 5 14.94 13.54 -2.07
CA GLY A 5 16.22 14.19 -2.30
C GLY A 5 17.34 13.31 -1.72
N PRO A 6 18.35 12.92 -2.49
CA PRO A 6 19.35 11.90 -2.09
C PRO A 6 20.16 12.30 -0.85
N ARG A 7 20.01 13.53 -0.38
CA ARG A 7 20.77 14.11 0.75
C ARG A 7 19.99 14.10 2.07
N PHE A 8 18.69 13.79 2.07
CA PHE A 8 17.89 13.86 3.29
C PHE A 8 17.86 12.53 4.02
N THR A 9 17.94 12.57 5.35
CA THR A 9 17.71 11.39 6.20
C THR A 9 16.21 11.16 6.37
N ALA A 10 15.83 9.96 6.82
CA ALA A 10 14.42 9.66 7.15
C ALA A 10 13.88 10.65 8.18
N ALA A 11 14.68 11.04 9.19
CA ALA A 11 14.29 12.04 10.17
C ALA A 11 13.92 13.37 9.51
N LYS A 12 14.71 13.85 8.52
CA LYS A 12 14.41 15.11 7.84
C LYS A 12 13.15 15.01 7.00
N LEU A 13 12.96 13.88 6.29
CA LEU A 13 11.76 13.64 5.47
C LEU A 13 10.48 13.63 6.31
N LEU A 14 10.52 13.03 7.49
CA LEU A 14 9.40 13.02 8.43
C LEU A 14 9.19 14.38 9.08
N ALA A 15 10.27 15.07 9.47
CA ALA A 15 10.18 16.40 10.07
C ALA A 15 9.56 17.45 9.15
N GLU A 16 9.76 17.33 7.82
CA GLU A 16 9.11 18.19 6.83
C GLU A 16 7.58 18.00 6.79
N ALA A 17 7.10 16.80 7.12
CA ALA A 17 5.67 16.49 7.22
C ALA A 17 5.05 16.92 8.57
N LEU A 18 5.86 17.36 9.54
CA LEU A 18 5.46 17.74 10.91
C LEU A 18 5.85 19.20 11.24
N PRO A 19 5.48 20.21 10.45
CA PRO A 19 6.03 21.56 10.56
C PRO A 19 5.63 22.27 11.86
N ALA A 20 4.47 21.97 12.43
CA ALA A 20 3.90 22.64 13.60
C ALA A 20 4.51 22.19 14.94
N LEU A 21 5.31 21.11 14.96
CA LEU A 21 5.85 20.53 16.18
C LEU A 21 7.22 21.10 16.54
N SER A 22 7.56 21.14 17.83
CA SER A 22 8.93 21.40 18.31
C SER A 22 9.90 20.29 17.90
N ASN A 23 11.21 20.53 17.97
CA ASN A 23 12.21 19.53 17.57
C ASN A 23 12.12 18.23 18.40
N ALA A 24 11.82 18.32 19.69
CA ALA A 24 11.67 17.15 20.55
C ALA A 24 10.42 16.34 20.20
N GLU A 25 9.29 17.02 19.97
CA GLU A 25 8.03 16.39 19.55
C GLU A 25 8.14 15.76 18.15
N ARG A 26 8.78 16.46 17.19
CA ARG A 26 9.06 15.90 15.86
C ARG A 26 9.85 14.60 15.95
N ARG A 27 10.90 14.57 16.78
CA ARG A 27 11.70 13.37 16.96
C ARG A 27 10.87 12.21 17.51
N ARG A 28 10.10 12.46 18.58
CA ARG A 28 9.21 11.45 19.17
C ARG A 28 8.19 10.94 18.14
N ARG A 29 7.48 11.86 17.46
CA ARG A 29 6.47 11.50 16.47
C ARG A 29 7.06 10.76 15.26
N SER A 30 8.28 11.13 14.85
CA SER A 30 9.00 10.41 13.78
C SER A 30 9.36 8.98 14.17
N ILE A 31 9.69 8.72 15.43
CA ILE A 31 9.94 7.35 15.93
C ILE A 31 8.63 6.55 15.89
N GLU A 32 7.55 7.09 16.45
CA GLU A 32 6.23 6.45 16.45
C GLU A 32 5.77 6.09 15.02
N LEU A 33 5.95 7.01 14.07
CA LEU A 33 5.63 6.79 12.65
C LEU A 33 6.50 5.71 12.02
N LEU A 34 7.78 5.64 12.34
CA LEU A 34 8.64 4.55 11.84
C LEU A 34 8.25 3.21 12.45
N GLU A 35 7.94 3.18 13.74
CA GLU A 35 7.50 1.96 14.42
C GLU A 35 6.17 1.44 13.86
N SER A 36 5.21 2.33 13.53
CA SER A 36 3.93 1.94 12.92
C SER A 36 4.09 1.27 11.54
N VAL A 37 5.22 1.49 10.87
CA VAL A 37 5.55 0.84 9.59
C VAL A 37 6.60 -0.28 9.74
N GLY A 38 6.87 -0.72 10.98
CA GLY A 38 7.82 -1.81 11.26
C GLY A 38 9.30 -1.42 11.09
N LEU A 39 9.63 -0.12 11.24
CA LEU A 39 10.99 0.38 11.26
C LEU A 39 11.31 0.94 12.65
N GLY A 40 12.54 0.74 13.12
CA GLY A 40 12.94 1.26 14.43
C GLY A 40 13.65 2.63 14.34
N GLU A 41 13.91 3.24 15.51
CA GLU A 41 14.59 4.53 15.66
C GLU A 41 15.92 4.62 14.89
N ALA A 42 16.68 3.53 14.78
CA ALA A 42 17.95 3.49 14.03
C ALA A 42 17.82 3.93 12.57
N HIS A 43 16.61 3.86 12.00
CA HIS A 43 16.34 4.28 10.63
C HIS A 43 16.24 5.81 10.48
N LEU A 44 16.04 6.58 11.56
CA LEU A 44 15.98 8.05 11.50
C LEU A 44 17.21 8.68 10.85
N SER A 45 18.40 8.16 11.16
CA SER A 45 19.67 8.65 10.61
C SER A 45 19.99 8.14 9.21
N ARG A 46 19.26 7.16 8.72
CA ARG A 46 19.52 6.55 7.40
C ARG A 46 19.08 7.47 6.27
N LYS A 47 19.88 7.48 5.21
CA LYS A 47 19.53 8.14 3.95
C LYS A 47 18.79 7.16 3.04
N PRO A 48 17.87 7.60 2.16
CA PRO A 48 17.13 6.72 1.25
C PRO A 48 18.02 5.78 0.44
N VAL A 49 19.22 6.24 0.05
CA VAL A 49 20.19 5.42 -0.72
C VAL A 49 20.76 4.24 0.06
N THR A 50 20.70 4.26 1.39
CA THR A 50 21.18 3.17 2.27
C THR A 50 20.06 2.24 2.74
N LEU A 51 18.82 2.49 2.33
CA LEU A 51 17.64 1.70 2.66
C LEU A 51 17.36 0.69 1.52
N SER A 52 16.82 -0.48 1.87
CA SER A 52 16.27 -1.41 0.87
C SER A 52 15.03 -0.78 0.19
N GLY A 53 14.56 -1.37 -0.92
CA GLY A 53 13.34 -0.92 -1.60
C GLY A 53 12.15 -0.86 -0.66
N GLY A 54 11.89 -1.94 0.05
CA GLY A 54 10.79 -2.01 1.03
C GLY A 54 10.95 -1.04 2.21
N GLN A 55 12.18 -0.84 2.72
CA GLN A 55 12.42 0.15 3.76
C GLN A 55 12.16 1.58 3.27
N ARG A 56 12.56 1.91 2.03
CA ARG A 56 12.23 3.20 1.42
C ARG A 56 10.72 3.41 1.31
N GLN A 57 10.00 2.37 0.87
CA GLN A 57 8.54 2.41 0.76
C GLN A 57 7.88 2.61 2.12
N ARG A 58 8.32 1.90 3.16
CA ARG A 58 7.82 2.07 4.53
C ARG A 58 8.06 3.48 5.06
N VAL A 59 9.23 4.09 4.81
CA VAL A 59 9.48 5.51 5.15
C VAL A 59 8.55 6.45 4.39
N ALA A 60 8.24 6.15 3.12
CA ALA A 60 7.30 6.94 2.33
C ALA A 60 5.87 6.87 2.90
N ILE A 61 5.42 5.68 3.30
CA ILE A 61 4.13 5.48 3.97
C ILE A 61 4.10 6.23 5.31
N ALA A 62 5.13 6.10 6.15
CA ALA A 62 5.24 6.81 7.42
C ALA A 62 5.14 8.34 7.23
N ARG A 63 5.80 8.88 6.19
CA ARG A 63 5.71 10.31 5.85
C ARG A 63 4.30 10.72 5.44
N ALA A 64 3.61 9.91 4.66
CA ALA A 64 2.24 10.20 4.26
C ALA A 64 1.28 10.18 5.46
N LEU A 65 1.46 9.23 6.39
CA LEU A 65 0.68 9.14 7.63
C LEU A 65 0.96 10.27 8.62
N ALA A 66 2.12 10.96 8.52
CA ALA A 66 2.46 12.09 9.39
C ALA A 66 1.45 13.24 9.31
N ALA A 67 0.76 13.38 8.18
CA ALA A 67 -0.29 14.38 7.98
C ALA A 67 -1.66 13.94 8.54
N GLU A 68 -1.77 12.77 9.14
CA GLU A 68 -3.01 12.17 9.65
C GLU A 68 -4.15 12.23 8.61
N PRO A 69 -3.92 11.71 7.39
CA PRO A 69 -4.86 11.87 6.28
C PRO A 69 -6.12 11.02 6.49
N GLU A 70 -7.28 11.51 6.05
CA GLU A 70 -8.50 10.72 5.93
C GLU A 70 -8.43 9.75 4.73
N VAL A 71 -7.68 10.12 3.69
CA VAL A 71 -7.50 9.32 2.47
C VAL A 71 -6.02 9.25 2.10
N LEU A 72 -5.51 8.03 1.91
CA LEU A 72 -4.16 7.74 1.44
C LEU A 72 -4.19 7.30 -0.03
N VAL A 73 -3.50 8.03 -0.91
CA VAL A 73 -3.36 7.63 -2.32
C VAL A 73 -2.06 6.87 -2.52
N CYS A 74 -2.16 5.61 -2.92
CA CYS A 74 -1.07 4.68 -3.18
C CYS A 74 -0.91 4.49 -4.70
N ASP A 75 -0.12 5.36 -5.33
CA ASP A 75 0.15 5.29 -6.77
C ASP A 75 1.38 4.42 -7.03
N GLU A 76 1.16 3.25 -7.64
CA GLU A 76 2.16 2.21 -7.90
C GLU A 76 3.08 1.90 -6.70
N ALA A 77 2.52 1.90 -5.50
CA ALA A 77 3.27 1.85 -4.25
C ALA A 77 4.16 0.61 -4.08
N VAL A 78 3.92 -0.47 -4.82
CA VAL A 78 4.65 -1.74 -4.70
C VAL A 78 5.25 -2.25 -6.02
N SER A 79 5.06 -1.54 -7.13
CA SER A 79 5.44 -1.98 -8.49
C SER A 79 6.95 -2.23 -8.70
N ALA A 80 7.81 -1.56 -7.93
CA ALA A 80 9.27 -1.65 -8.02
C ALA A 80 9.88 -2.60 -6.96
N LEU A 81 9.07 -3.39 -6.27
CA LEU A 81 9.50 -4.30 -5.21
C LEU A 81 9.48 -5.75 -5.71
N ASP A 82 10.34 -6.59 -5.15
CA ASP A 82 10.22 -8.04 -5.35
C ASP A 82 8.95 -8.59 -4.66
N VAL A 83 8.48 -9.75 -5.11
CA VAL A 83 7.20 -10.34 -4.71
C VAL A 83 7.07 -10.49 -3.19
N THR A 84 8.16 -10.91 -2.52
CA THR A 84 8.15 -11.11 -1.06
C THR A 84 8.03 -9.79 -0.31
N VAL A 85 8.76 -8.77 -0.72
CA VAL A 85 8.71 -7.44 -0.13
C VAL A 85 7.39 -6.73 -0.46
N GLN A 86 6.85 -6.96 -1.67
CA GLN A 86 5.54 -6.48 -2.07
C GLN A 86 4.45 -7.00 -1.13
N ALA A 87 4.39 -8.31 -0.87
CA ALA A 87 3.44 -8.89 0.07
C ALA A 87 3.54 -8.26 1.46
N GLN A 88 4.75 -8.12 2.00
CA GLN A 88 4.96 -7.48 3.30
C GLN A 88 4.51 -6.01 3.38
N VAL A 89 4.58 -5.27 2.27
CA VAL A 89 4.09 -3.88 2.22
C VAL A 89 2.58 -3.85 2.09
N LEU A 90 1.96 -4.78 1.37
CA LEU A 90 0.51 -4.91 1.28
C LEU A 90 -0.10 -5.28 2.64
N ASP A 91 0.47 -6.26 3.35
CA ASP A 91 0.05 -6.63 4.72
C ASP A 91 0.15 -5.45 5.68
N LEU A 92 1.22 -4.65 5.56
CA LEU A 92 1.38 -3.43 6.35
C LEU A 92 0.27 -2.41 6.04
N LEU A 93 -0.04 -2.18 4.77
CA LEU A 93 -1.10 -1.23 4.38
C LEU A 93 -2.46 -1.68 4.87
N GLU A 94 -2.76 -2.97 4.78
CA GLU A 94 -3.99 -3.53 5.32
C GLU A 94 -4.07 -3.36 6.85
N HIS A 95 -2.99 -3.65 7.58
CA HIS A 95 -2.91 -3.41 9.02
C HIS A 95 -3.13 -1.94 9.37
N LEU A 96 -2.52 -1.03 8.63
CA LEU A 96 -2.70 0.42 8.82
C LEU A 96 -4.15 0.85 8.55
N ARG A 97 -4.79 0.31 7.50
CA ARG A 97 -6.21 0.56 7.20
C ARG A 97 -7.10 0.21 8.38
N VAL A 98 -6.90 -0.98 8.96
CA VAL A 98 -7.69 -1.46 10.10
C VAL A 98 -7.42 -0.64 11.36
N THR A 99 -6.16 -0.31 11.64
CA THR A 99 -5.77 0.33 12.91
C THR A 99 -6.01 1.84 12.94
N THR A 100 -5.91 2.52 11.79
CA THR A 100 -6.08 3.98 11.70
C THR A 100 -7.42 4.41 11.11
N GLY A 101 -8.14 3.51 10.45
CA GLY A 101 -9.39 3.83 9.75
C GLY A 101 -9.20 4.67 8.48
N VAL A 102 -7.96 4.86 7.99
CA VAL A 102 -7.67 5.62 6.79
C VAL A 102 -8.27 4.94 5.55
N ALA A 103 -9.00 5.69 4.73
CA ALA A 103 -9.43 5.20 3.43
C ALA A 103 -8.26 5.17 2.45
N MET A 104 -8.20 4.16 1.55
CA MET A 104 -7.12 4.04 0.60
C MET A 104 -7.63 4.06 -0.84
N ILE A 105 -6.92 4.81 -1.70
CA ILE A 105 -7.07 4.73 -3.16
C ILE A 105 -5.80 4.10 -3.70
N PHE A 106 -5.91 2.90 -4.26
CA PHE A 106 -4.78 2.14 -4.79
C PHE A 106 -4.77 2.21 -6.31
N ILE A 107 -3.65 2.66 -6.89
CA ILE A 107 -3.45 2.68 -8.35
C ILE A 107 -2.39 1.65 -8.66
N SER A 108 -2.73 0.66 -9.48
CA SER A 108 -1.83 -0.42 -9.88
C SER A 108 -2.21 -0.95 -11.26
N HIS A 109 -1.23 -1.44 -11.99
CA HIS A 109 -1.43 -2.26 -13.18
C HIS A 109 -1.34 -3.77 -12.87
N ASP A 110 -1.02 -4.13 -11.63
CA ASP A 110 -0.97 -5.52 -11.15
C ASP A 110 -2.32 -5.93 -10.57
N ILE A 111 -3.03 -6.79 -11.29
CA ILE A 111 -4.37 -7.27 -10.91
C ILE A 111 -4.32 -8.10 -9.63
N GLY A 112 -3.25 -8.87 -9.40
CA GLY A 112 -3.07 -9.63 -8.16
C GLY A 112 -3.00 -8.72 -6.93
N VAL A 113 -2.33 -7.59 -7.05
CA VAL A 113 -2.30 -6.55 -5.99
C VAL A 113 -3.70 -5.99 -5.74
N VAL A 114 -4.43 -5.64 -6.81
CA VAL A 114 -5.79 -5.09 -6.70
C VAL A 114 -6.73 -6.10 -6.01
N GLN A 115 -6.67 -7.36 -6.42
CA GLN A 115 -7.49 -8.43 -5.85
C GLN A 115 -7.18 -8.66 -4.36
N HIS A 116 -5.93 -8.46 -3.95
CA HIS A 116 -5.50 -8.68 -2.56
C HIS A 116 -5.98 -7.57 -1.61
N ILE A 117 -5.97 -6.29 -2.05
CA ILE A 117 -6.14 -5.15 -1.14
C ILE A 117 -7.45 -4.38 -1.32
N ALA A 118 -8.13 -4.50 -2.46
CA ALA A 118 -9.25 -3.64 -2.81
C ALA A 118 -10.60 -4.27 -2.48
N ASP A 119 -11.51 -3.50 -1.90
CA ASP A 119 -12.92 -3.88 -1.77
C ASP A 119 -13.69 -3.57 -3.07
N ARG A 120 -13.32 -2.47 -3.73
CA ARG A 120 -13.94 -2.00 -4.98
C ARG A 120 -12.89 -1.62 -6.00
N VAL A 121 -13.22 -1.77 -7.27
CA VAL A 121 -12.32 -1.44 -8.38
C VAL A 121 -12.97 -0.49 -9.38
N LEU A 122 -12.15 0.40 -9.95
CA LEU A 122 -12.47 1.25 -11.09
C LEU A 122 -11.50 0.88 -12.21
N VAL A 123 -11.99 0.31 -13.30
CA VAL A 123 -11.17 0.04 -14.49
C VAL A 123 -11.19 1.28 -15.38
N MET A 124 -10.00 1.80 -15.66
CA MET A 124 -9.84 3.02 -16.46
C MET A 124 -9.21 2.72 -17.82
N LYS A 125 -9.73 3.37 -18.85
CA LYS A 125 -9.16 3.37 -20.21
C LYS A 125 -9.31 4.75 -20.82
N ASP A 126 -8.24 5.25 -21.44
CA ASP A 126 -8.21 6.55 -22.14
C ASP A 126 -8.80 7.69 -21.29
N GLY A 127 -8.44 7.72 -19.98
CA GLY A 127 -8.87 8.74 -19.02
C GLY A 127 -10.33 8.62 -18.57
N ARG A 128 -11.04 7.52 -18.88
CA ARG A 128 -12.44 7.28 -18.51
C ARG A 128 -12.56 6.00 -17.71
N VAL A 129 -13.49 5.99 -16.75
CA VAL A 129 -13.90 4.77 -16.07
C VAL A 129 -14.80 3.99 -17.02
N VAL A 130 -14.39 2.78 -17.39
CA VAL A 130 -15.11 1.90 -18.32
C VAL A 130 -15.90 0.80 -17.61
N GLU A 131 -15.47 0.44 -16.41
CA GLU A 131 -16.15 -0.52 -15.54
C GLU A 131 -15.86 -0.20 -14.08
N SER A 132 -16.81 -0.45 -13.18
CA SER A 132 -16.62 -0.24 -11.74
C SER A 132 -17.56 -1.13 -10.94
N GLY A 133 -17.12 -1.55 -9.76
CA GLY A 133 -17.92 -2.36 -8.87
C GLY A 133 -17.12 -2.97 -7.74
N ASP A 134 -17.71 -3.95 -7.10
CA ASP A 134 -17.05 -4.84 -6.17
C ASP A 134 -15.94 -5.60 -6.88
N VAL A 135 -14.79 -5.79 -6.20
CA VAL A 135 -13.60 -6.39 -6.83
C VAL A 135 -13.87 -7.79 -7.35
N ASP A 136 -14.56 -8.63 -6.57
CA ASP A 136 -14.86 -10.00 -6.95
C ASP A 136 -15.82 -10.06 -8.15
N ALA A 137 -16.80 -9.16 -8.20
CA ALA A 137 -17.75 -9.10 -9.32
C ALA A 137 -17.07 -8.66 -10.62
N VAL A 138 -16.26 -7.59 -10.57
CA VAL A 138 -15.59 -7.04 -11.76
C VAL A 138 -14.49 -7.96 -12.27
N LEU A 139 -13.69 -8.57 -11.38
CA LEU A 139 -12.61 -9.47 -11.79
C LEU A 139 -13.12 -10.89 -12.14
N GLY A 140 -14.16 -11.38 -11.45
CA GLY A 140 -14.73 -12.71 -11.68
C GLY A 140 -15.70 -12.77 -12.87
N SER A 141 -16.41 -11.69 -13.17
CA SER A 141 -17.44 -11.64 -14.22
C SER A 141 -17.43 -10.29 -14.95
N PRO A 142 -16.33 -9.92 -15.63
CA PRO A 142 -16.18 -8.63 -16.29
C PRO A 142 -17.19 -8.45 -17.42
N THR A 143 -17.86 -7.30 -17.44
CA THR A 143 -18.86 -6.97 -18.47
C THR A 143 -18.27 -6.20 -19.64
N HIS A 144 -17.27 -5.33 -19.35
CA HIS A 144 -16.68 -4.50 -20.39
C HIS A 144 -15.61 -5.25 -21.21
N PRO A 145 -15.58 -5.15 -22.55
CA PRO A 145 -14.61 -5.85 -23.40
C PRO A 145 -13.14 -5.57 -23.05
N TYR A 146 -12.84 -4.33 -22.63
CA TYR A 146 -11.48 -3.96 -22.22
C TYR A 146 -11.07 -4.66 -20.93
N THR A 147 -11.95 -4.76 -19.93
CA THR A 147 -11.67 -5.48 -18.68
C THR A 147 -11.41 -6.96 -18.95
N ARG A 148 -12.21 -7.58 -19.82
CA ARG A 148 -11.98 -8.98 -20.25
C ARG A 148 -10.61 -9.16 -20.91
N ALA A 149 -10.24 -8.24 -21.81
CA ALA A 149 -8.94 -8.29 -22.48
C ALA A 149 -7.78 -8.08 -21.49
N LEU A 150 -7.95 -7.18 -20.52
CA LEU A 150 -6.96 -6.92 -19.47
C LEU A 150 -6.73 -8.16 -18.59
N LEU A 151 -7.80 -8.81 -18.14
CA LEU A 151 -7.74 -10.04 -17.34
C LEU A 151 -7.15 -11.22 -18.13
N ALA A 152 -7.50 -11.36 -19.40
CA ALA A 152 -6.95 -12.40 -20.26
C ALA A 152 -5.44 -12.25 -20.54
N ALA A 153 -4.89 -11.06 -20.36
CA ALA A 153 -3.45 -10.80 -20.51
C ALA A 153 -2.64 -11.13 -19.26
N VAL A 154 -3.29 -11.41 -18.11
CA VAL A 154 -2.61 -11.84 -16.88
C VAL A 154 -2.17 -13.29 -17.04
N PRO A 155 -0.86 -13.60 -16.85
CA PRO A 155 -0.39 -14.97 -16.89
C PRO A 155 -1.06 -15.80 -15.78
N THR A 156 -1.87 -16.78 -16.15
CA THR A 156 -2.41 -17.75 -15.18
C THR A 156 -1.38 -18.84 -14.94
N ILE A 157 -1.00 -19.05 -13.69
CA ILE A 157 -0.23 -20.24 -13.30
C ILE A 157 -1.20 -21.43 -13.40
N PRO A 158 -0.89 -22.49 -14.16
CA PRO A 158 -1.77 -23.65 -14.27
C PRO A 158 -2.02 -24.26 -12.86
N GLY A 159 -3.26 -24.18 -12.36
CA GLY A 159 -3.66 -24.72 -11.06
C GLY A 159 -4.14 -23.70 -10.02
N GLU A 160 -3.96 -22.41 -10.21
CA GLU A 160 -4.58 -21.37 -9.38
C GLU A 160 -5.81 -20.81 -10.10
N THR A 161 -6.97 -21.21 -9.64
CA THR A 161 -8.22 -20.51 -9.97
C THR A 161 -8.18 -19.17 -9.22
N LEU A 162 -8.44 -18.04 -9.91
CA LEU A 162 -8.62 -16.71 -9.33
C LEU A 162 -9.89 -16.62 -8.44
N ALA A 163 -10.11 -17.62 -7.59
CA ALA A 163 -11.29 -17.71 -6.75
C ALA A 163 -10.87 -18.04 -5.32
N SER A 164 -11.24 -17.13 -4.40
CA SER A 164 -11.44 -17.39 -2.98
C SER A 164 -10.20 -17.66 -2.11
N THR A 165 -9.54 -16.61 -1.65
CA THR A 165 -8.96 -16.63 -0.31
C THR A 165 -9.91 -15.90 0.65
N ALA A 166 -11.06 -16.53 0.94
CA ALA A 166 -11.81 -16.17 2.12
C ALA A 166 -10.97 -16.54 3.35
N PRO A 167 -10.82 -15.66 4.35
CA PRO A 167 -10.15 -16.03 5.59
C PRO A 167 -10.96 -17.13 6.26
N VAL A 168 -10.33 -18.28 6.53
CA VAL A 168 -10.87 -19.32 7.38
C VAL A 168 -10.93 -18.73 8.79
N VAL A 169 -12.08 -18.22 9.18
CA VAL A 169 -12.40 -17.95 10.58
C VAL A 169 -12.54 -19.31 11.24
N SER A 170 -11.49 -19.76 11.94
CA SER A 170 -11.58 -20.92 12.81
C SER A 170 -12.47 -20.55 13.99
N ASP A 171 -13.70 -21.04 13.97
CA ASP A 171 -14.59 -21.09 15.14
C ASP A 171 -13.99 -22.13 16.13
N ALA A 172 -13.18 -21.63 17.05
CA ALA A 172 -12.66 -22.43 18.16
C ALA A 172 -13.15 -21.82 19.46
N GLY A 173 -14.23 -22.41 20.00
CA GLY A 173 -14.51 -22.22 21.43
C GLY A 173 -15.96 -22.09 21.84
N ARG A 174 -16.72 -23.17 21.74
CA ARG A 174 -17.77 -23.44 22.73
C ARG A 174 -17.49 -24.79 23.36
N ASN A 175 -16.98 -24.75 24.54
CA ASN A 175 -17.39 -25.66 25.62
C ASN A 175 -16.96 -25.07 26.96
#